data_4a3eb56e6da0d9d3fa3948e387783549
#
_entry.id   4a3eb56e6da0d9d3fa3948e387783549
#
_cell.length_a   1.000
_cell.length_b   1.000
_cell.length_c   1.000
_cell.angle_alpha   90.00
_cell.angle_beta   90.00
_cell.angle_gamma   90.00
#
_symmetry.space_group_name_H-M   'P 1'
#
loop_
_entity.id
_entity.type
_entity.pdbx_description
1 polymer ?
#
loop_
_entity_poly.entity_id
_entity_poly.type
_entity_poly.pdbx_seq_one_letter_code
_entity_poly.pdbx_strand_id
1 'polypeptide(L)'
;AGGRPAVELSLLADGKPLSAGKLGERVLVAVPYEPAARELAQPHRIVVRTVDADGRVITVPNARYDAKSGMVFFTVNTFGVAAVSFYADEFNDIGQLGWAKTSIDALAARGIISGIGGKRFAPQSEISRADYTVMLVRALELQAAGREGASGSGFADVGAGVYYADAIAVAKKLGLVRGKRDGFFGPQYAVTRQDFFTMTARALEHVGKLKLTSDPAVLTQFADHEKISGYAKEALAALLDEGLIQGSGSKLRPDGYATRAEVAVFLNRVLALVQKQE
;
A
#
# COMPACT_ATOMS: atom_id res chain seq x y z
N ALA A 1 28.98 -5.56 4.30
CA ALA A 1 27.57 -6.01 4.40
C ALA A 1 27.55 -7.21 5.33
N GLY A 2 27.10 -7.04 6.56
CA GLY A 2 27.10 -8.14 7.53
C GLY A 2 26.06 -9.18 7.18
N GLY A 3 26.49 -10.34 6.69
CA GLY A 3 25.80 -11.63 6.75
C GLY A 3 24.32 -11.76 6.39
N ARG A 4 23.70 -10.75 5.76
CA ARG A 4 22.29 -10.84 5.37
C ARG A 4 22.13 -11.71 4.14
N PRO A 5 21.16 -12.67 4.16
CA PRO A 5 20.98 -13.59 3.05
C PRO A 5 20.50 -12.89 1.79
N ALA A 6 21.04 -13.32 0.66
CA ALA A 6 20.53 -13.01 -0.66
C ALA A 6 20.24 -14.34 -1.37
N VAL A 7 19.13 -14.37 -2.10
CA VAL A 7 18.71 -15.54 -2.89
C VAL A 7 18.57 -15.11 -4.35
N GLU A 8 19.02 -15.98 -5.24
CA GLU A 8 18.77 -15.83 -6.66
C GLU A 8 17.61 -16.74 -7.06
N LEU A 9 16.62 -16.14 -7.67
CA LEU A 9 15.42 -16.82 -8.18
C LEU A 9 15.57 -16.97 -9.68
N SER A 10 15.62 -18.21 -10.16
CA SER A 10 15.65 -18.53 -11.58
C SER A 10 14.65 -19.63 -11.90
N LEU A 11 14.04 -19.58 -13.07
CA LEU A 11 13.25 -20.68 -13.61
C LEU A 11 14.06 -21.38 -14.69
N LEU A 12 14.06 -22.71 -14.64
CA LEU A 12 14.71 -23.55 -15.63
C LEU A 12 13.62 -24.24 -16.48
N ALA A 13 13.73 -24.17 -17.79
CA ALA A 13 13.00 -25.03 -18.72
C ALA A 13 14.02 -25.94 -19.41
N ASP A 14 13.85 -27.24 -19.30
CA ASP A 14 14.79 -28.25 -19.86
C ASP A 14 16.25 -28.01 -19.42
N GLY A 15 16.43 -27.59 -18.14
CA GLY A 15 17.76 -27.33 -17.57
C GLY A 15 18.41 -26.02 -18.02
N LYS A 16 17.72 -25.20 -18.81
CA LYS A 16 18.22 -23.89 -19.26
C LYS A 16 17.49 -22.76 -18.55
N PRO A 17 18.20 -21.74 -18.01
CA PRO A 17 17.55 -20.59 -17.41
C PRO A 17 16.65 -19.89 -18.44
N LEU A 18 15.39 -19.68 -18.06
CA LEU A 18 14.53 -18.79 -18.81
C LEU A 18 15.00 -17.35 -18.55
N SER A 19 15.18 -16.59 -19.62
CA SER A 19 15.55 -15.17 -19.53
C SER A 19 14.48 -14.40 -18.74
N ALA A 20 14.92 -13.38 -17.99
CA ALA A 20 14.12 -12.51 -17.15
C ALA A 20 12.75 -12.20 -17.76
N GLY A 21 11.68 -12.72 -17.15
CA GLY A 21 10.30 -12.55 -17.55
C GLY A 21 9.41 -12.40 -16.32
N LYS A 22 8.19 -11.90 -16.52
CA LYS A 22 7.17 -11.94 -15.51
C LYS A 22 6.56 -13.34 -15.46
N LEU A 23 6.46 -13.90 -14.25
CA LEU A 23 5.59 -15.04 -14.01
C LEU A 23 4.13 -14.60 -14.12
N GLY A 24 3.27 -15.46 -14.63
CA GLY A 24 1.81 -15.21 -14.64
C GLY A 24 1.22 -15.13 -13.23
N GLU A 25 1.83 -15.84 -12.29
CA GLU A 25 1.44 -15.88 -10.89
C GLU A 25 2.60 -15.46 -9.97
N ARG A 26 2.26 -15.14 -8.72
CA ARG A 26 3.25 -14.81 -7.69
C ARG A 26 3.76 -16.09 -7.04
N VAL A 27 5.06 -16.14 -6.80
CA VAL A 27 5.73 -17.22 -6.07
C VAL A 27 6.02 -16.76 -4.67
N LEU A 28 5.58 -17.53 -3.66
CA LEU A 28 5.95 -17.33 -2.26
C LEU A 28 7.37 -17.82 -2.04
N VAL A 29 8.19 -16.97 -1.48
CA VAL A 29 9.58 -17.26 -1.11
C VAL A 29 9.73 -17.12 0.40
N ALA A 30 10.41 -18.08 1.03
CA ALA A 30 10.74 -18.05 2.44
C ALA A 30 12.26 -18.20 2.60
N VAL A 31 12.89 -17.26 3.29
CA VAL A 31 14.35 -17.22 3.50
C VAL A 31 14.64 -17.24 4.99
N PRO A 32 15.45 -18.18 5.50
CA PRO A 32 15.86 -18.17 6.90
C PRO A 32 16.70 -16.93 7.20
N TYR A 33 16.42 -16.29 8.32
CA TYR A 33 17.11 -15.08 8.74
C TYR A 33 17.23 -14.99 10.25
N GLU A 34 18.44 -14.74 10.72
CA GLU A 34 18.75 -14.48 12.12
C GLU A 34 19.05 -12.98 12.29
N PRO A 35 18.05 -12.18 12.71
CA PRO A 35 18.24 -10.75 12.89
C PRO A 35 19.17 -10.45 14.06
N ALA A 36 19.98 -9.39 13.92
CA ALA A 36 20.70 -8.84 15.06
C ALA A 36 19.73 -8.27 16.12
N ALA A 37 20.18 -8.09 17.35
CA ALA A 37 19.34 -7.60 18.47
C ALA A 37 18.61 -6.28 18.13
N ARG A 38 19.28 -5.36 17.43
CA ARG A 38 18.66 -4.11 16.93
C ARG A 38 17.51 -4.35 15.96
N GLU A 39 17.65 -5.35 15.12
CA GLU A 39 16.64 -5.69 14.09
C GLU A 39 15.45 -6.41 14.71
N LEU A 40 15.69 -7.29 15.69
CA LEU A 40 14.65 -7.93 16.49
C LEU A 40 13.81 -6.93 17.29
N ALA A 41 14.41 -5.84 17.73
CA ALA A 41 13.67 -4.75 18.40
C ALA A 41 12.73 -3.99 17.43
N GLN A 42 12.95 -4.09 16.12
CA GLN A 42 12.20 -3.38 15.09
C GLN A 42 11.92 -4.28 13.86
N PRO A 43 11.26 -5.43 14.02
CA PRO A 43 11.14 -6.42 12.98
C PRO A 43 10.35 -5.92 11.75
N HIS A 44 9.50 -4.93 11.93
CA HIS A 44 8.77 -4.26 10.85
C HIS A 44 9.65 -3.49 9.86
N ARG A 45 10.93 -3.27 10.19
CA ARG A 45 11.96 -2.66 9.34
C ARG A 45 12.82 -3.68 8.59
N ILE A 46 12.63 -4.97 8.83
CA ILE A 46 13.23 -6.04 8.02
C ILE A 46 12.45 -6.13 6.72
N VAL A 47 13.12 -5.95 5.61
CA VAL A 47 12.53 -5.87 4.27
C VAL A 47 13.33 -6.71 3.29
N VAL A 48 12.78 -6.92 2.11
CA VAL A 48 13.48 -7.54 0.98
C VAL A 48 13.66 -6.51 -0.10
N ARG A 49 14.86 -6.44 -0.67
CA ARG A 49 15.19 -5.62 -1.82
C ARG A 49 15.48 -6.50 -3.02
N THR A 50 15.05 -6.08 -4.19
CA THR A 50 15.33 -6.73 -5.47
C THR A 50 15.73 -5.67 -6.50
N VAL A 51 16.12 -6.12 -7.68
CA VAL A 51 16.47 -5.23 -8.80
C VAL A 51 15.38 -5.35 -9.86
N ASP A 52 14.84 -4.23 -10.29
CA ASP A 52 13.85 -4.19 -11.37
C ASP A 52 14.50 -4.37 -12.75
N ALA A 53 13.66 -4.39 -13.79
CA ALA A 53 14.12 -4.58 -15.17
C ALA A 53 15.05 -3.44 -15.67
N ASP A 54 15.00 -2.27 -15.04
CA ASP A 54 15.83 -1.10 -15.35
C ASP A 54 17.14 -1.07 -14.54
N GLY A 55 17.39 -2.11 -13.73
CA GLY A 55 18.59 -2.19 -12.86
C GLY A 55 18.48 -1.37 -11.56
N ARG A 56 17.27 -0.88 -11.20
CA ARG A 56 17.05 -0.09 -9.99
C ARG A 56 16.75 -1.00 -8.81
N VAL A 57 17.34 -0.69 -7.66
CA VAL A 57 17.01 -1.38 -6.41
C VAL A 57 15.64 -0.91 -5.93
N ILE A 58 14.71 -1.84 -5.80
CA ILE A 58 13.36 -1.62 -5.28
C ILE A 58 13.13 -2.47 -4.04
N THR A 59 12.21 -2.05 -3.18
CA THR A 59 11.79 -2.82 -2.01
C THR A 59 10.54 -3.63 -2.37
N VAL A 60 10.48 -4.87 -1.90
CA VAL A 60 9.32 -5.74 -2.04
C VAL A 60 8.29 -5.38 -0.95
N PRO A 61 7.12 -4.80 -1.30
CA PRO A 61 6.20 -4.24 -0.31
C PRO A 61 5.56 -5.28 0.62
N ASN A 62 5.36 -6.50 0.13
CA ASN A 62 4.73 -7.60 0.88
C ASN A 62 5.70 -8.35 1.80
N ALA A 63 7.00 -8.03 1.79
CA ALA A 63 7.99 -8.72 2.61
C ALA A 63 7.71 -8.56 4.10
N ARG A 64 7.82 -9.69 4.85
CA ARG A 64 7.64 -9.72 6.30
C ARG A 64 8.58 -10.72 6.97
N TYR A 65 9.11 -10.36 8.12
CA TYR A 65 9.80 -11.28 9.00
C TYR A 65 8.82 -11.90 10.00
N ASP A 66 8.87 -13.22 10.14
CA ASP A 66 8.13 -13.98 11.15
C ASP A 66 9.09 -14.46 12.23
N ALA A 67 8.97 -13.90 13.43
CA ALA A 67 9.82 -14.24 14.55
C ALA A 67 9.59 -15.66 15.09
N LYS A 68 8.45 -16.29 14.80
CA LYS A 68 8.16 -17.67 15.27
C LYS A 68 8.92 -18.71 14.46
N SER A 69 8.97 -18.53 13.14
CA SER A 69 9.66 -19.44 12.23
C SER A 69 11.11 -19.02 11.95
N GLY A 70 11.53 -17.79 12.29
CA GLY A 70 12.83 -17.27 11.91
C GLY A 70 12.99 -17.03 10.41
N MET A 71 11.88 -16.82 9.70
CA MET A 71 11.86 -16.72 8.25
C MET A 71 11.45 -15.32 7.79
N VAL A 72 11.99 -14.86 6.67
CA VAL A 72 11.47 -13.73 5.90
C VAL A 72 10.65 -14.27 4.75
N PHE A 73 9.37 -13.95 4.72
CA PHE A 73 8.44 -14.31 3.66
C PHE A 73 8.21 -13.12 2.72
N PHE A 74 8.14 -13.39 1.43
CA PHE A 74 7.77 -12.41 0.42
C PHE A 74 7.26 -13.10 -0.84
N THR A 75 6.48 -12.40 -1.64
CA THR A 75 6.04 -12.91 -2.95
C THR A 75 6.62 -12.08 -4.07
N VAL A 76 7.02 -12.75 -5.15
CA VAL A 76 7.54 -12.12 -6.36
C VAL A 76 6.89 -12.74 -7.60
N ASN A 77 6.84 -11.97 -8.66
CA ASN A 77 6.43 -12.44 -9.99
C ASN A 77 7.52 -12.21 -11.05
N THR A 78 8.74 -11.93 -10.61
CA THR A 78 9.92 -11.73 -11.48
C THR A 78 11.08 -12.56 -10.96
N PHE A 79 11.97 -12.93 -11.85
CA PHE A 79 13.24 -13.59 -11.51
C PHE A 79 14.31 -12.55 -11.18
N GLY A 80 15.36 -12.99 -10.50
CA GLY A 80 16.51 -12.18 -10.18
C GLY A 80 16.94 -12.33 -8.72
N VAL A 81 17.77 -11.41 -8.27
CA VAL A 81 18.31 -11.44 -6.90
C VAL A 81 17.38 -10.71 -5.95
N ALA A 82 17.06 -11.37 -4.85
CA ALA A 82 16.35 -10.79 -3.71
C ALA A 82 17.23 -10.87 -2.46
N ALA A 83 17.40 -9.77 -1.75
CA ALA A 83 18.25 -9.70 -0.56
C ALA A 83 17.48 -9.18 0.64
N VAL A 84 17.62 -9.86 1.79
CA VAL A 84 17.12 -9.34 3.06
C VAL A 84 17.89 -8.09 3.43
N SER A 85 17.19 -7.07 3.89
CA SER A 85 17.75 -5.77 4.25
C SER A 85 17.06 -5.22 5.48
N PHE A 86 17.70 -4.27 6.16
CA PHE A 86 17.12 -3.53 7.27
C PHE A 86 17.05 -2.05 6.93
N TYR A 87 15.86 -1.47 7.05
CA TYR A 87 15.64 -0.04 6.80
C TYR A 87 16.07 0.77 8.01
N ALA A 88 17.14 1.54 7.86
CA ALA A 88 17.76 2.29 8.95
C ALA A 88 17.32 3.76 9.01
N ASP A 89 16.70 4.29 7.95
CA ASP A 89 16.28 5.69 7.91
C ASP A 89 15.14 5.97 8.88
N GLU A 90 15.14 7.19 9.43
CA GLU A 90 14.14 7.65 10.39
C GLU A 90 13.65 9.04 10.02
N PHE A 91 12.35 9.27 10.26
CA PHE A 91 11.78 10.61 10.21
C PHE A 91 11.96 11.29 11.57
N ASN A 92 12.35 12.56 11.55
CA ASN A 92 12.64 13.34 12.76
C ASN A 92 11.39 13.97 13.41
N ASP A 93 10.25 13.91 12.75
CA ASP A 93 8.98 14.58 13.15
C ASP A 93 7.87 13.60 13.58
N ILE A 94 8.20 12.32 13.81
CA ILE A 94 7.23 11.30 14.23
C ILE A 94 7.47 10.76 15.65
N GLY A 95 8.51 11.22 16.34
CA GLY A 95 8.91 10.68 17.65
C GLY A 95 7.83 10.78 18.75
N GLN A 96 7.01 11.82 18.72
CA GLN A 96 5.91 12.04 19.66
C GLN A 96 4.59 11.30 19.29
N LEU A 97 4.58 10.59 18.16
CA LEU A 97 3.39 9.92 17.64
C LEU A 97 3.44 8.41 17.90
N GLY A 98 3.52 8.02 19.18
CA GLY A 98 3.61 6.59 19.55
C GLY A 98 2.58 5.70 18.86
N TRP A 99 1.36 6.20 18.66
CA TRP A 99 0.27 5.47 18.00
C TRP A 99 0.47 5.22 16.51
N ALA A 100 1.26 6.04 15.82
CA ALA A 100 1.46 5.97 14.36
C ALA A 100 2.90 5.59 13.96
N LYS A 101 3.88 5.80 14.85
CA LYS A 101 5.32 5.66 14.54
C LYS A 101 5.64 4.31 13.89
N THR A 102 5.22 3.21 14.49
CA THR A 102 5.49 1.86 13.97
C THR A 102 4.88 1.65 12.58
N SER A 103 3.67 2.14 12.35
CA SER A 103 3.02 2.03 11.03
C SER A 103 3.73 2.87 9.98
N ILE A 104 4.13 4.10 10.31
CA ILE A 104 4.89 4.96 9.40
C ILE A 104 6.24 4.31 9.06
N ASP A 105 6.99 3.85 10.06
CA ASP A 105 8.27 3.17 9.88
C ASP A 105 8.14 1.92 9.00
N ALA A 106 7.11 1.10 9.26
CA ALA A 106 6.84 -0.12 8.49
C ALA A 106 6.53 0.15 7.01
N LEU A 107 5.70 1.15 6.73
CA LEU A 107 5.34 1.50 5.35
C LEU A 107 6.49 2.21 4.62
N ALA A 108 7.29 3.03 5.33
CA ALA A 108 8.48 3.66 4.76
C ALA A 108 9.54 2.61 4.40
N ALA A 109 9.78 1.65 5.31
CA ALA A 109 10.69 0.54 5.06
C ALA A 109 10.32 -0.26 3.80
N ARG A 110 9.03 -0.43 3.54
CA ARG A 110 8.48 -1.12 2.36
C ARG A 110 8.40 -0.27 1.09
N GLY A 111 8.82 1.01 1.16
CA GLY A 111 8.74 1.94 0.02
C GLY A 111 7.31 2.34 -0.38
N ILE A 112 6.32 2.07 0.48
CA ILE A 112 4.91 2.40 0.24
C ILE A 112 4.68 3.90 0.43
N ILE A 113 5.27 4.48 1.49
CA ILE A 113 5.22 5.90 1.78
C ILE A 113 6.61 6.54 1.68
N SER A 114 6.63 7.83 1.42
CA SER A 114 7.84 8.65 1.37
C SER A 114 7.68 9.89 2.23
N GLY A 115 8.80 10.43 2.71
CA GLY A 115 8.85 11.73 3.37
C GLY A 115 8.68 12.87 2.36
N ILE A 116 8.55 14.08 2.92
CA ILE A 116 8.43 15.35 2.16
C ILE A 116 9.78 16.04 1.95
N GLY A 117 10.90 15.36 2.24
CA GLY A 117 12.25 15.92 2.25
C GLY A 117 12.74 16.27 3.66
N GLY A 118 14.07 16.50 3.82
CA GLY A 118 14.67 16.86 5.09
C GLY A 118 14.43 15.86 6.24
N LYS A 119 14.28 14.58 5.94
CA LYS A 119 13.90 13.53 6.91
C LYS A 119 12.57 13.82 7.64
N ARG A 120 11.64 14.49 6.98
CA ARG A 120 10.33 14.81 7.54
C ARG A 120 9.24 13.98 6.86
N PHE A 121 8.27 13.48 7.64
CA PHE A 121 7.07 12.80 7.17
C PHE A 121 5.87 13.73 7.04
N ALA A 122 5.81 14.79 7.84
CA ALA A 122 4.67 15.70 8.00
C ALA A 122 3.38 14.98 8.44
N PRO A 123 3.37 14.30 9.59
CA PRO A 123 2.30 13.36 9.98
C PRO A 123 0.94 14.03 10.15
N GLN A 124 0.88 15.30 10.54
CA GLN A 124 -0.36 16.06 10.76
C GLN A 124 -0.92 16.73 9.50
N SER A 125 -0.15 16.74 8.42
CA SER A 125 -0.62 17.32 7.17
C SER A 125 -1.71 16.45 6.55
N GLU A 126 -2.71 17.08 5.97
CA GLU A 126 -3.70 16.40 5.14
C GLU A 126 -3.02 15.74 3.94
N ILE A 127 -3.52 14.57 3.54
CA ILE A 127 -2.98 13.83 2.41
C ILE A 127 -3.74 14.19 1.13
N SER A 128 -3.01 14.38 0.03
CA SER A 128 -3.63 14.59 -1.27
C SER A 128 -4.24 13.30 -1.85
N ARG A 129 -5.23 13.44 -2.75
CA ARG A 129 -5.80 12.30 -3.48
C ARG A 129 -4.73 11.57 -4.30
N ALA A 130 -3.79 12.32 -4.89
CA ALA A 130 -2.69 11.72 -5.66
C ALA A 130 -1.78 10.89 -4.75
N ASP A 131 -1.31 11.45 -3.63
CA ASP A 131 -0.46 10.74 -2.69
C ASP A 131 -1.12 9.47 -2.16
N TYR A 132 -2.40 9.59 -1.76
CA TYR A 132 -3.15 8.43 -1.31
C TYR A 132 -3.25 7.34 -2.38
N THR A 133 -3.53 7.72 -3.63
CA THR A 133 -3.60 6.76 -4.75
C THR A 133 -2.26 6.06 -4.95
N VAL A 134 -1.15 6.78 -4.91
CA VAL A 134 0.20 6.20 -5.00
C VAL A 134 0.45 5.22 -3.87
N MET A 135 0.12 5.59 -2.63
CA MET A 135 0.30 4.73 -1.46
C MET A 135 -0.53 3.44 -1.57
N LEU A 136 -1.80 3.54 -1.99
CA LEU A 136 -2.70 2.40 -2.14
C LEU A 136 -2.22 1.43 -3.23
N VAL A 137 -1.85 1.96 -4.41
CA VAL A 137 -1.34 1.17 -5.54
C VAL A 137 -0.05 0.44 -5.14
N ARG A 138 0.86 1.11 -4.42
CA ARG A 138 2.09 0.48 -3.93
C ARG A 138 1.82 -0.56 -2.85
N ALA A 139 0.93 -0.26 -1.88
CA ALA A 139 0.62 -1.14 -0.77
C ALA A 139 0.05 -2.50 -1.23
N LEU A 140 -0.82 -2.47 -2.23
CA LEU A 140 -1.47 -3.66 -2.79
C LEU A 140 -0.78 -4.15 -4.07
N GLU A 141 0.34 -3.55 -4.46
CA GLU A 141 1.13 -3.90 -5.65
C GLU A 141 0.27 -4.03 -6.92
N LEU A 142 -0.66 -3.08 -7.08
CA LEU A 142 -1.65 -3.12 -8.15
C LEU A 142 -0.99 -2.84 -9.50
N GLN A 143 -1.33 -3.65 -10.48
CA GLN A 143 -0.86 -3.51 -11.85
C GLN A 143 -2.05 -3.61 -12.81
N ALA A 144 -2.11 -2.73 -13.80
CA ALA A 144 -3.06 -2.88 -14.89
C ALA A 144 -2.51 -3.87 -15.92
N ALA A 145 -3.32 -4.78 -16.41
CA ALA A 145 -2.92 -5.67 -17.50
C ALA A 145 -2.55 -4.87 -18.76
N GLY A 146 -1.41 -5.22 -19.39
CA GLY A 146 -0.87 -4.53 -20.56
C GLY A 146 0.21 -3.53 -20.17
N ARG A 147 1.40 -3.73 -20.76
CA ARG A 147 2.58 -2.90 -20.62
C ARG A 147 2.58 -1.78 -21.67
N GLU A 148 1.45 -1.19 -21.95
CA GLU A 148 1.46 0.03 -22.72
C GLU A 148 1.74 1.16 -21.75
N GLY A 149 2.87 1.80 -21.95
CA GLY A 149 3.25 3.01 -21.25
C GLY A 149 2.03 3.89 -21.22
N ALA A 150 1.60 4.26 -20.02
CA ALA A 150 0.33 4.93 -19.82
C ALA A 150 0.27 6.17 -20.72
N SER A 151 -0.47 6.07 -21.79
CA SER A 151 -0.89 7.23 -22.59
C SER A 151 -1.82 8.05 -21.68
N GLY A 152 -1.24 8.68 -20.65
CA GLY A 152 -1.93 9.51 -19.67
C GLY A 152 -2.98 8.79 -18.82
N SER A 153 -3.27 9.33 -17.66
CA SER A 153 -4.35 8.83 -16.78
C SER A 153 -5.75 9.02 -17.39
N GLY A 154 -5.85 9.76 -18.49
CA GLY A 154 -7.12 10.19 -19.10
C GLY A 154 -7.92 11.16 -18.21
N PHE A 155 -7.24 11.82 -17.25
CA PHE A 155 -7.75 12.97 -16.52
C PHE A 155 -7.04 14.24 -16.98
N ALA A 156 -7.79 15.31 -17.23
CA ALA A 156 -7.26 16.54 -17.82
C ALA A 156 -6.23 17.26 -16.94
N ASP A 157 -6.32 17.05 -15.62
CA ASP A 157 -5.47 17.68 -14.61
C ASP A 157 -4.32 16.74 -14.11
N VAL A 158 -4.07 15.64 -14.81
CA VAL A 158 -2.97 14.72 -14.52
C VAL A 158 -2.03 14.69 -15.72
N GLY A 159 -0.97 15.50 -15.66
CA GLY A 159 0.03 15.58 -16.71
C GLY A 159 0.86 14.30 -16.83
N ALA A 160 1.42 14.09 -18.03
CA ALA A 160 2.40 13.01 -18.22
C ALA A 160 3.69 13.32 -17.45
N GLY A 161 4.33 12.27 -16.91
CA GLY A 161 5.65 12.39 -16.26
C GLY A 161 5.62 12.90 -14.80
N VAL A 162 4.45 13.25 -14.23
CA VAL A 162 4.36 13.50 -12.80
C VAL A 162 4.39 12.17 -12.04
N TYR A 163 4.98 12.16 -10.84
CA TYR A 163 5.26 10.92 -10.07
C TYR A 163 4.01 10.07 -9.74
N TYR A 164 2.83 10.66 -9.78
CA TYR A 164 1.57 9.98 -9.49
C TYR A 164 0.78 9.56 -10.75
N ALA A 165 1.26 9.91 -11.96
CA ALA A 165 0.51 9.66 -13.19
C ALA A 165 0.20 8.18 -13.41
N ASP A 166 1.21 7.33 -13.28
CA ASP A 166 1.07 5.88 -13.49
C ASP A 166 0.14 5.23 -12.44
N ALA A 167 0.27 5.64 -11.17
CA ALA A 167 -0.59 5.12 -10.11
C ALA A 167 -2.07 5.51 -10.34
N ILE A 168 -2.34 6.74 -10.77
CA ILE A 168 -3.69 7.20 -11.09
C ILE A 168 -4.22 6.46 -12.33
N ALA A 169 -3.39 6.24 -13.36
CA ALA A 169 -3.79 5.47 -14.54
C ALA A 169 -4.15 4.03 -14.19
N VAL A 170 -3.33 3.36 -13.36
CA VAL A 170 -3.63 2.02 -12.83
C VAL A 170 -4.95 2.04 -12.05
N ALA A 171 -5.10 2.94 -11.09
CA ALA A 171 -6.28 3.03 -10.25
C ALA A 171 -7.56 3.31 -11.06
N LYS A 172 -7.49 4.14 -12.11
CA LYS A 172 -8.61 4.39 -13.04
C LYS A 172 -8.96 3.14 -13.84
N LYS A 173 -7.97 2.48 -14.43
CA LYS A 173 -8.17 1.26 -15.25
C LYS A 173 -8.80 0.14 -14.44
N LEU A 174 -8.44 0.01 -13.16
CA LEU A 174 -9.01 -0.96 -12.22
C LEU A 174 -10.34 -0.50 -11.59
N GLY A 175 -10.88 0.66 -11.96
CA GLY A 175 -12.14 1.17 -11.42
C GLY A 175 -12.09 1.64 -9.96
N LEU A 176 -10.91 1.77 -9.37
CA LEU A 176 -10.72 2.16 -7.95
C LEU A 176 -11.05 3.63 -7.74
N VAL A 177 -10.76 4.45 -8.73
CA VAL A 177 -10.99 5.89 -8.70
C VAL A 177 -11.91 6.34 -9.83
N ARG A 178 -12.72 7.34 -9.53
CA ARG A 178 -13.52 8.09 -10.50
C ARG A 178 -13.10 9.55 -10.45
N GLY A 179 -13.24 10.26 -11.55
CA GLY A 179 -13.06 11.71 -11.58
C GLY A 179 -14.09 12.42 -10.69
N LYS A 180 -13.79 13.66 -10.31
CA LYS A 180 -14.73 14.51 -9.55
C LYS A 180 -15.76 15.15 -10.45
N ARG A 181 -15.33 15.88 -11.48
CA ARG A 181 -16.18 16.51 -12.51
C ARG A 181 -15.41 16.58 -13.83
N ASP A 182 -16.13 16.58 -14.95
CA ASP A 182 -15.64 16.96 -16.28
C ASP A 182 -14.26 16.39 -16.68
N GLY A 183 -13.96 15.16 -16.26
CA GLY A 183 -12.70 14.52 -16.57
C GLY A 183 -11.52 14.95 -15.67
N PHE A 184 -11.76 15.63 -14.55
CA PHE A 184 -10.72 16.01 -13.58
C PHE A 184 -10.62 14.98 -12.45
N PHE A 185 -9.40 14.70 -12.01
CA PHE A 185 -9.11 13.84 -10.86
C PHE A 185 -9.04 14.60 -9.53
N GLY A 186 -8.50 15.81 -9.56
CA GLY A 186 -8.20 16.64 -8.39
C GLY A 186 -6.97 16.14 -7.61
N PRO A 187 -5.79 15.97 -8.23
CA PRO A 187 -4.63 15.30 -7.63
C PRO A 187 -4.15 16.00 -6.35
N GLN A 188 -4.22 17.32 -6.30
CA GLN A 188 -3.73 18.13 -5.17
C GLN A 188 -4.79 18.37 -4.08
N TYR A 189 -6.06 18.01 -4.31
CA TYR A 189 -7.06 18.17 -3.27
C TYR A 189 -6.83 17.21 -2.13
N ALA A 190 -7.05 17.64 -0.91
CA ALA A 190 -7.10 16.74 0.24
C ALA A 190 -8.17 15.65 0.02
N VAL A 191 -7.84 14.40 0.33
CA VAL A 191 -8.77 13.29 0.18
C VAL A 191 -9.70 13.22 1.39
N THR A 192 -11.02 13.12 1.14
CA THR A 192 -11.97 12.90 2.23
C THR A 192 -11.90 11.46 2.76
N ARG A 193 -12.34 11.27 4.01
CA ARG A 193 -12.35 9.93 4.63
C ARG A 193 -13.21 8.97 3.84
N GLN A 194 -14.41 9.36 3.40
CA GLN A 194 -15.23 8.48 2.56
C GLN A 194 -14.61 8.16 1.21
N ASP A 195 -13.86 9.09 0.61
CA ASP A 195 -13.17 8.85 -0.66
C ASP A 195 -12.07 7.80 -0.50
N PHE A 196 -11.15 7.99 0.46
CA PHE A 196 -10.05 7.04 0.59
C PHE A 196 -10.50 5.66 1.08
N PHE A 197 -11.54 5.58 1.93
CA PHE A 197 -12.16 4.32 2.31
C PHE A 197 -12.76 3.62 1.08
N THR A 198 -13.52 4.36 0.26
CA THR A 198 -14.11 3.80 -0.97
C THR A 198 -13.04 3.28 -1.93
N MET A 199 -11.96 4.02 -2.12
CA MET A 199 -10.83 3.60 -2.96
C MET A 199 -10.20 2.31 -2.43
N THR A 200 -10.00 2.21 -1.10
CA THR A 200 -9.44 1.01 -0.48
C THR A 200 -10.36 -0.20 -0.61
N ALA A 201 -11.64 -0.03 -0.33
CA ALA A 201 -12.61 -1.13 -0.40
C ALA A 201 -12.65 -1.73 -1.81
N ARG A 202 -12.70 -0.88 -2.85
CA ARG A 202 -12.63 -1.32 -4.26
C ARG A 202 -11.30 -2.01 -4.59
N ALA A 203 -10.19 -1.51 -4.04
CA ALA A 203 -8.89 -2.13 -4.25
C ALA A 203 -8.81 -3.51 -3.58
N LEU A 204 -9.32 -3.66 -2.37
CA LEU A 204 -9.42 -4.94 -1.66
C LEU A 204 -10.36 -5.92 -2.35
N GLU A 205 -11.49 -5.45 -2.90
CA GLU A 205 -12.39 -6.26 -3.72
C GLU A 205 -11.67 -6.74 -4.98
N HIS A 206 -10.95 -5.85 -5.67
CA HIS A 206 -10.19 -6.19 -6.87
C HIS A 206 -9.15 -7.30 -6.63
N VAL A 207 -8.47 -7.29 -5.47
CA VAL A 207 -7.51 -8.33 -5.10
C VAL A 207 -8.14 -9.54 -4.38
N GLY A 208 -9.48 -9.61 -4.33
CA GLY A 208 -10.22 -10.73 -3.76
C GLY A 208 -10.15 -10.86 -2.23
N LYS A 209 -9.82 -9.79 -1.53
CA LYS A 209 -9.66 -9.75 -0.06
C LYS A 209 -10.83 -9.12 0.69
N LEU A 210 -11.80 -8.57 -0.03
CA LEU A 210 -13.04 -7.99 0.50
C LEU A 210 -14.18 -8.25 -0.47
N LYS A 211 -15.42 -8.33 0.04
CA LYS A 211 -16.63 -8.34 -0.79
C LYS A 211 -17.50 -7.13 -0.41
N LEU A 212 -17.96 -6.39 -1.41
CA LEU A 212 -18.85 -5.23 -1.20
C LEU A 212 -20.33 -5.67 -1.12
N THR A 213 -20.62 -6.62 -0.24
CA THR A 213 -21.98 -7.19 -0.06
C THR A 213 -22.58 -6.88 1.29
N SER A 214 -21.91 -6.06 2.12
CA SER A 214 -22.41 -5.70 3.45
C SER A 214 -23.62 -4.79 3.37
N ASP A 215 -24.56 -4.97 4.30
CA ASP A 215 -25.75 -4.11 4.40
C ASP A 215 -25.36 -2.71 4.89
N PRO A 216 -25.61 -1.65 4.12
CA PRO A 216 -25.35 -0.28 4.55
C PRO A 216 -26.12 0.14 5.82
N ALA A 217 -27.12 -0.60 6.24
CA ALA A 217 -27.85 -0.32 7.50
C ALA A 217 -26.93 -0.36 8.73
N VAL A 218 -25.80 -1.10 8.70
CA VAL A 218 -24.83 -1.11 9.81
C VAL A 218 -24.22 0.27 10.08
N LEU A 219 -24.27 1.19 9.11
CA LEU A 219 -23.76 2.53 9.25
C LEU A 219 -24.65 3.45 10.08
N THR A 220 -25.93 3.08 10.30
CA THR A 220 -26.89 3.90 11.08
C THR A 220 -26.51 4.04 12.55
N GLN A 221 -25.63 3.19 13.07
CA GLN A 221 -25.04 3.34 14.39
C GLN A 221 -24.21 4.61 14.58
N PHE A 222 -23.81 5.27 13.48
CA PHE A 222 -23.03 6.51 13.54
C PHE A 222 -23.93 7.73 13.40
N ALA A 223 -23.74 8.72 14.28
CA ALA A 223 -24.56 9.93 14.33
C ALA A 223 -24.47 10.80 13.06
N ASP A 224 -23.46 10.58 12.24
CA ASP A 224 -23.21 11.31 10.99
C ASP A 224 -23.39 10.45 9.73
N HIS A 225 -24.11 9.31 9.84
CA HIS A 225 -24.33 8.38 8.74
C HIS A 225 -25.04 9.01 7.53
N GLU A 226 -25.89 10.02 7.75
CA GLU A 226 -26.59 10.74 6.68
C GLU A 226 -25.64 11.55 5.79
N LYS A 227 -24.45 11.92 6.30
CA LYS A 227 -23.40 12.61 5.54
C LYS A 227 -22.64 11.68 4.61
N ILE A 228 -22.81 10.36 4.73
CA ILE A 228 -22.14 9.39 3.87
C ILE A 228 -22.82 9.43 2.49
N SER A 229 -22.03 9.80 1.48
CA SER A 229 -22.49 9.81 0.09
C SER A 229 -22.92 8.42 -0.37
N GLY A 230 -23.95 8.33 -1.23
CA GLY A 230 -24.49 7.05 -1.70
C GLY A 230 -23.43 6.12 -2.29
N TYR A 231 -22.44 6.68 -3.02
CA TYR A 231 -21.36 5.89 -3.63
C TYR A 231 -20.40 5.23 -2.62
N ALA A 232 -20.39 5.70 -1.37
CA ALA A 232 -19.45 5.25 -0.35
C ALA A 232 -20.09 4.25 0.64
N LYS A 233 -21.41 4.15 0.70
CA LYS A 233 -22.12 3.38 1.72
C LYS A 233 -21.73 1.90 1.75
N GLU A 234 -21.77 1.22 0.63
CA GLU A 234 -21.39 -0.21 0.53
C GLU A 234 -19.92 -0.42 0.93
N ALA A 235 -19.03 0.44 0.45
CA ALA A 235 -17.61 0.39 0.77
C ALA A 235 -17.33 0.58 2.26
N LEU A 236 -17.96 1.57 2.89
CA LEU A 236 -17.79 1.83 4.32
C LEU A 236 -18.40 0.70 5.17
N ALA A 237 -19.55 0.18 4.78
CA ALA A 237 -20.17 -0.96 5.47
C ALA A 237 -19.24 -2.19 5.44
N ALA A 238 -18.71 -2.55 4.27
CA ALA A 238 -17.79 -3.67 4.13
C ALA A 238 -16.49 -3.50 4.93
N LEU A 239 -15.90 -2.30 4.95
CA LEU A 239 -14.71 -2.02 5.76
C LEU A 239 -14.99 -2.03 7.27
N LEU A 240 -16.21 -1.68 7.67
CA LEU A 240 -16.65 -1.73 9.07
C LEU A 240 -16.81 -3.18 9.52
N ASP A 241 -17.49 -4.01 8.74
CA ASP A 241 -17.70 -5.44 9.02
C ASP A 241 -16.37 -6.20 9.10
N GLU A 242 -15.39 -5.85 8.24
CA GLU A 242 -14.03 -6.41 8.30
C GLU A 242 -13.20 -5.86 9.48
N GLY A 243 -13.72 -4.88 10.23
CA GLY A 243 -13.01 -4.27 11.34
C GLY A 243 -11.85 -3.35 10.94
N LEU A 244 -11.74 -3.00 9.66
CA LEU A 244 -10.67 -2.10 9.18
C LEU A 244 -10.92 -0.65 9.57
N ILE A 245 -12.19 -0.23 9.66
CA ILE A 245 -12.56 1.11 10.12
C ILE A 245 -13.38 1.03 11.40
N GLN A 246 -13.23 2.07 12.18
CA GLN A 246 -14.00 2.29 13.41
C GLN A 246 -14.34 3.77 13.49
N GLY A 247 -15.44 4.11 14.14
CA GLY A 247 -15.75 5.50 14.41
C GLY A 247 -14.82 6.11 15.47
N SER A 248 -14.78 7.41 15.51
CA SER A 248 -14.22 8.17 16.63
C SER A 248 -15.38 8.70 17.48
N GLY A 249 -15.61 8.09 18.62
CA GLY A 249 -16.88 8.20 19.31
C GLY A 249 -18.01 7.65 18.44
N SER A 250 -19.11 8.37 18.33
CA SER A 250 -20.28 7.98 17.52
C SER A 250 -20.22 8.47 16.07
N LYS A 251 -19.04 8.82 15.51
CA LYS A 251 -18.94 9.46 14.18
C LYS A 251 -17.87 8.80 13.30
N LEU A 252 -18.16 8.67 12.00
CA LEU A 252 -17.21 8.26 10.95
C LEU A 252 -16.47 9.43 10.33
N ARG A 253 -17.05 10.63 10.37
CA ARG A 253 -16.54 11.88 9.75
C ARG A 253 -16.28 11.71 8.24
N PRO A 254 -17.29 11.32 7.43
CA PRO A 254 -17.09 10.97 6.03
C PRO A 254 -16.51 12.12 5.19
N ASP A 255 -16.90 13.36 5.45
CA ASP A 255 -16.46 14.56 4.74
C ASP A 255 -15.14 15.14 5.31
N GLY A 256 -14.68 14.64 6.46
CA GLY A 256 -13.41 15.09 7.04
C GLY A 256 -12.23 14.64 6.21
N TYR A 257 -11.15 15.41 6.24
CA TYR A 257 -9.90 15.05 5.61
C TYR A 257 -9.08 14.11 6.51
N ALA A 258 -8.26 13.28 5.88
CA ALA A 258 -7.36 12.38 6.57
C ALA A 258 -5.95 12.98 6.64
N THR A 259 -5.30 12.81 7.78
CA THR A 259 -3.88 13.14 7.90
C THR A 259 -3.01 12.01 7.35
N ARG A 260 -1.76 12.35 6.99
CA ARG A 260 -0.78 11.37 6.52
C ARG A 260 -0.51 10.26 7.54
N ALA A 261 -0.52 10.59 8.85
CA ALA A 261 -0.36 9.60 9.92
C ALA A 261 -1.58 8.66 10.02
N GLU A 262 -2.80 9.18 9.94
CA GLU A 262 -4.02 8.36 9.97
C GLU A 262 -4.06 7.38 8.79
N VAL A 263 -3.71 7.85 7.61
CA VAL A 263 -3.61 6.99 6.41
C VAL A 263 -2.53 5.93 6.57
N ALA A 264 -1.37 6.27 7.13
CA ALA A 264 -0.31 5.28 7.36
C ALA A 264 -0.78 4.16 8.30
N VAL A 265 -1.44 4.50 9.41
CA VAL A 265 -1.99 3.49 10.33
C VAL A 265 -3.06 2.63 9.65
N PHE A 266 -3.95 3.25 8.89
CA PHE A 266 -4.99 2.54 8.16
C PHE A 266 -4.41 1.58 7.11
N LEU A 267 -3.50 2.04 6.25
CA LEU A 267 -2.86 1.20 5.24
C LEU A 267 -2.03 0.06 5.85
N ASN A 268 -1.42 0.27 7.01
CA ASN A 268 -0.72 -0.81 7.71
C ASN A 268 -1.68 -1.90 8.20
N ARG A 269 -2.92 -1.55 8.61
CA ARG A 269 -3.99 -2.52 8.91
C ARG A 269 -4.45 -3.27 7.66
N VAL A 270 -4.61 -2.55 6.54
CA VAL A 270 -4.96 -3.15 5.24
C VAL A 270 -3.92 -4.19 4.81
N LEU A 271 -2.63 -3.87 4.94
CA LEU A 271 -1.55 -4.83 4.64
C LEU A 271 -1.60 -6.06 5.55
N ALA A 272 -1.85 -5.85 6.84
CA ALA A 272 -1.96 -6.96 7.78
C ALA A 272 -3.14 -7.89 7.44
N LEU A 273 -4.26 -7.37 6.94
CA LEU A 273 -5.38 -8.17 6.45
C LEU A 273 -4.97 -9.01 5.24
N VAL A 274 -4.36 -8.38 4.23
CA VAL A 274 -3.94 -9.06 2.99
C VAL A 274 -2.95 -10.20 3.30
N GLN A 275 -2.00 -9.96 4.19
CA GLN A 275 -0.96 -10.93 4.57
C GLN A 275 -1.45 -12.09 5.47
N LYS A 276 -2.56 -11.94 6.17
CA LYS A 276 -3.15 -13.03 7.00
C LYS A 276 -3.82 -14.13 6.17
N GLN A 277 -4.24 -13.79 4.96
CA GLN A 277 -4.99 -14.68 4.09
C GLN A 277 -4.10 -15.35 3.01
N GLU A 278 -2.80 -15.11 3.06
CA GLU A 278 -1.75 -15.82 2.30
C GLU A 278 -1.08 -16.90 3.18
#